data_212dce70cf54fda9d838ad6fd5dc486c
#
_entry.id   212dce70cf54fda9d838ad6fd5dc486c
#
_cell.length_a   1.000
_cell.length_b   1.000
_cell.length_c   1.000
_cell.angle_alpha   90.00
_cell.angle_beta   90.00
_cell.angle_gamma   90.00
#
_symmetry.space_group_name_H-M   'P 1'
#
loop_
_entity.id
_entity.type
_entity.pdbx_description
1 polymer ?
#
loop_
_entity_poly.entity_id
_entity_poly.type
_entity_poly.pdbx_seq_one_letter_code
_entity_poly.pdbx_strand_id
1 'polypeptide(L)'
;MTTLEIIASALGVLAVWLTVRQNPLCWPIGLVMVSLYAWFFFEVRLYSQVLLNGVFAAMQVYGWWQWTRGSGSEGGRPVVGATVLEVGVGLVVAVLGSVGLGVLMATVTEAAYPWPDATLTAFSLLAQLWMALKRWQCWMLWIVVDTLYVAFFVFQEYWLTAGLYGLFTLLAVMGLREWRQARAAVHDHAAPADS
;
A
#
# COMPACT_ATOMS: atom_id res chain seq x y z
N MET A 1 18.88 -11.37 8.76
CA MET A 1 18.34 -9.98 8.64
C MET A 1 19.32 -8.99 9.21
N THR A 2 19.58 -7.93 8.51
CA THR A 2 20.35 -6.79 9.03
C THR A 2 19.51 -6.02 10.05
N THR A 3 20.15 -5.27 10.94
CA THR A 3 19.44 -4.40 11.91
C THR A 3 18.47 -3.44 11.20
N LEU A 4 18.85 -2.94 10.02
CA LEU A 4 18.02 -2.06 9.20
C LEU A 4 16.73 -2.77 8.72
N GLU A 5 16.83 -4.02 8.25
CA GLU A 5 15.66 -4.79 7.82
C GLU A 5 14.67 -5.04 8.96
N ILE A 6 15.17 -5.32 10.18
CA ILE A 6 14.32 -5.50 11.36
C ILE A 6 13.58 -4.20 11.69
N ILE A 7 14.30 -3.07 11.72
CA ILE A 7 13.71 -1.75 12.00
C ILE A 7 12.67 -1.39 10.94
N ALA A 8 13.02 -1.56 9.66
CA ALA A 8 12.10 -1.24 8.55
C ALA A 8 10.86 -2.14 8.58
N SER A 9 10.99 -3.43 8.87
CA SER A 9 9.85 -4.34 9.02
C SER A 9 8.95 -3.94 10.18
N ALA A 10 9.52 -3.58 11.34
CA ALA A 10 8.76 -3.10 12.48
C ALA A 10 8.01 -1.80 12.18
N LEU A 11 8.65 -0.85 11.50
CA LEU A 11 8.01 0.39 11.04
C LEU A 11 6.90 0.10 10.03
N GLY A 12 7.09 -0.87 9.13
CA GLY A 12 6.07 -1.30 8.17
C GLY A 12 4.83 -1.87 8.87
N VAL A 13 5.01 -2.78 9.81
CA VAL A 13 3.90 -3.35 10.61
C VAL A 13 3.17 -2.26 11.38
N LEU A 14 3.91 -1.35 12.03
CA LEU A 14 3.33 -0.23 12.75
C LEU A 14 2.54 0.71 11.82
N ALA A 15 3.10 1.05 10.65
CA ALA A 15 2.43 1.89 9.67
C ALA A 15 1.11 1.26 9.18
N VAL A 16 1.13 -0.03 8.83
CA VAL A 16 -0.08 -0.74 8.37
C VAL A 16 -1.11 -0.83 9.51
N TRP A 17 -0.70 -1.14 10.74
CA TRP A 17 -1.60 -1.17 11.89
C TRP A 17 -2.26 0.19 12.15
N LEU A 18 -1.48 1.29 12.09
CA LEU A 18 -2.03 2.64 12.20
C LEU A 18 -2.98 2.98 11.05
N THR A 19 -2.72 2.47 9.85
CA THR A 19 -3.63 2.63 8.70
C THR A 19 -4.96 1.91 8.93
N VAL A 20 -4.94 0.70 9.47
CA VAL A 20 -6.16 -0.02 9.91
C VAL A 20 -6.97 0.86 10.86
N ARG A 21 -6.30 1.48 11.83
CA ARG A 21 -6.93 2.40 12.83
C ARG A 21 -7.23 3.79 12.27
N GLN A 22 -7.04 4.03 10.97
CA GLN A 22 -7.23 5.32 10.30
C GLN A 22 -6.43 6.48 10.92
N ASN A 23 -5.31 6.18 11.60
CA ASN A 23 -4.48 7.19 12.22
C ASN A 23 -3.53 7.81 11.17
N PRO A 24 -3.54 9.16 10.98
CA PRO A 24 -2.69 9.82 9.99
C PRO A 24 -1.19 9.62 10.20
N LEU A 25 -0.74 9.25 11.40
CA LEU A 25 0.67 8.96 11.68
C LEU A 25 1.22 7.77 10.88
N CYS A 26 0.34 6.95 10.27
CA CYS A 26 0.78 5.90 9.34
C CYS A 26 1.65 6.45 8.20
N TRP A 27 1.34 7.64 7.70
CA TRP A 27 2.01 8.27 6.57
C TRP A 27 3.45 8.72 6.88
N PRO A 28 3.73 9.53 7.94
CA PRO A 28 5.10 9.89 8.29
C PRO A 28 5.94 8.67 8.70
N ILE A 29 5.36 7.67 9.37
CA ILE A 29 6.08 6.44 9.72
C ILE A 29 6.45 5.66 8.44
N GLY A 30 5.52 5.52 7.50
CA GLY A 30 5.78 4.94 6.19
C GLY A 30 6.84 5.74 5.40
N LEU A 31 6.81 7.08 5.48
CA LEU A 31 7.81 7.93 4.84
C LEU A 31 9.22 7.67 5.41
N VAL A 32 9.36 7.55 6.73
CA VAL A 32 10.64 7.17 7.36
C VAL A 32 11.10 5.80 6.84
N MET A 33 10.21 4.80 6.81
CA MET A 33 10.53 3.46 6.33
C MET A 33 11.06 3.47 4.88
N VAL A 34 10.33 4.09 3.94
CA VAL A 34 10.76 4.11 2.53
C VAL A 34 12.02 4.94 2.32
N SER A 35 12.26 5.97 3.15
CA SER A 35 13.49 6.75 3.11
C SER A 35 14.69 5.96 3.58
N LEU A 36 14.54 5.11 4.61
CA LEU A 36 15.61 4.20 5.05
C LEU A 36 15.95 3.17 3.97
N TYR A 37 14.95 2.61 3.29
CA TYR A 37 15.19 1.72 2.16
C TYR A 37 15.84 2.44 0.97
N ALA A 38 15.39 3.67 0.65
CA ALA A 38 16.02 4.46 -0.41
C ALA A 38 17.49 4.74 -0.13
N TRP A 39 17.83 5.08 1.11
CA TRP A 39 19.22 5.24 1.55
C TRP A 39 20.02 3.95 1.39
N PHE A 40 19.51 2.83 1.89
CA PHE A 40 20.17 1.53 1.75
C PHE A 40 20.41 1.17 0.30
N PHE A 41 19.42 1.32 -0.58
CA PHE A 41 19.56 1.02 -2.00
C PHE A 41 20.53 1.97 -2.72
N PHE A 42 20.63 3.21 -2.27
CA PHE A 42 21.62 4.16 -2.77
C PHE A 42 23.06 3.71 -2.45
N GLU A 43 23.32 3.26 -1.21
CA GLU A 43 24.64 2.75 -0.78
C GLU A 43 25.08 1.52 -1.60
N VAL A 44 24.14 0.63 -1.91
CA VAL A 44 24.42 -0.57 -2.71
C VAL A 44 24.27 -0.33 -4.23
N ARG A 45 24.09 0.93 -4.65
CA ARG A 45 24.01 1.38 -6.06
C ARG A 45 22.85 0.78 -6.86
N LEU A 46 21.76 0.41 -6.21
CA LEU A 46 20.53 -0.05 -6.83
C LEU A 46 19.58 1.13 -7.12
N TYR A 47 19.96 1.97 -8.09
CA TYR A 47 19.29 3.24 -8.37
C TYR A 47 17.82 3.09 -8.81
N SER A 48 17.44 1.98 -9.46
CA SER A 48 16.05 1.67 -9.78
C SER A 48 15.17 1.52 -8.52
N GLN A 49 15.72 0.88 -7.47
CA GLN A 49 15.05 0.74 -6.18
C GLN A 49 14.98 2.08 -5.44
N VAL A 50 15.99 2.93 -5.56
CA VAL A 50 15.94 4.31 -5.03
C VAL A 50 14.80 5.09 -5.67
N LEU A 51 14.66 5.01 -6.99
CA LEU A 51 13.58 5.67 -7.73
C LEU A 51 12.20 5.16 -7.30
N LEU A 52 12.03 3.85 -7.18
CA LEU A 52 10.78 3.24 -6.73
C LEU A 52 10.40 3.69 -5.30
N ASN A 53 11.36 3.68 -4.38
CA ASN A 53 11.14 4.20 -3.02
C ASN A 53 10.83 5.70 -3.03
N GLY A 54 11.41 6.46 -3.96
CA GLY A 54 11.07 7.87 -4.19
C GLY A 54 9.59 8.05 -4.59
N VAL A 55 9.06 7.21 -5.47
CA VAL A 55 7.63 7.21 -5.82
C VAL A 55 6.77 6.90 -4.60
N PHE A 56 7.13 5.87 -3.82
CA PHE A 56 6.41 5.57 -2.58
C PHE A 56 6.50 6.72 -1.57
N ALA A 57 7.65 7.39 -1.43
CA ALA A 57 7.80 8.56 -0.56
C ALA A 57 6.86 9.70 -0.98
N ALA A 58 6.76 9.99 -2.28
CA ALA A 58 5.81 10.97 -2.80
C ALA A 58 4.35 10.59 -2.48
N MET A 59 4.00 9.30 -2.58
CA MET A 59 2.67 8.81 -2.22
C MET A 59 2.40 8.88 -0.70
N GLN A 60 3.41 8.69 0.15
CA GLN A 60 3.29 8.89 1.60
C GLN A 60 2.95 10.36 1.91
N VAL A 61 3.67 11.31 1.30
CA VAL A 61 3.40 12.75 1.45
C VAL A 61 2.00 13.11 0.95
N TYR A 62 1.61 12.58 -0.22
CA TYR A 62 0.28 12.80 -0.79
C TYR A 62 -0.83 12.25 0.12
N GLY A 63 -0.67 11.03 0.65
CA GLY A 63 -1.63 10.41 1.56
C GLY A 63 -1.76 11.18 2.87
N TRP A 64 -0.64 11.64 3.43
CA TRP A 64 -0.66 12.50 4.62
C TRP A 64 -1.44 13.80 4.36
N TRP A 65 -1.13 14.47 3.25
CA TRP A 65 -1.84 15.68 2.85
C TRP A 65 -3.34 15.44 2.69
N GLN A 66 -3.74 14.33 2.04
CA GLN A 66 -5.14 13.96 1.85
C GLN A 66 -5.88 13.67 3.16
N TRP A 67 -5.21 13.04 4.13
CA TRP A 67 -5.83 12.64 5.40
C TRP A 67 -5.88 13.79 6.41
N THR A 68 -4.98 14.74 6.34
CA THR A 68 -4.90 15.88 7.28
C THR A 68 -5.64 17.11 6.81
N ARG A 69 -5.85 17.29 5.50
CA ARG A 69 -6.56 18.45 4.92
C ARG A 69 -8.06 18.24 4.68
N GLY A 70 -8.61 17.08 4.97
CA GLY A 70 -10.04 16.79 4.81
C GLY A 70 -10.87 17.48 5.85
N SER A 71 -11.51 18.59 5.44
CA SER A 71 -12.69 19.28 6.00
C SER A 71 -12.96 19.23 7.51
N GLY A 72 -12.73 20.30 8.21
CA GLY A 72 -13.50 21.08 9.17
C GLY A 72 -14.43 20.43 10.19
N SER A 73 -14.50 19.15 10.37
CA SER A 73 -15.21 18.46 11.46
C SER A 73 -14.34 17.32 11.99
N GLU A 74 -14.42 17.07 13.27
CA GLU A 74 -13.58 16.25 14.14
C GLU A 74 -13.27 14.79 13.71
N GLY A 75 -12.96 14.48 12.45
CA GLY A 75 -12.72 13.11 12.03
C GLY A 75 -11.87 12.89 10.77
N GLY A 76 -11.38 13.94 10.11
CA GLY A 76 -10.64 13.78 8.86
C GLY A 76 -11.52 13.27 7.70
N ARG A 77 -10.88 12.88 6.58
CA ARG A 77 -11.60 12.38 5.38
C ARG A 77 -12.35 11.08 5.70
N PRO A 78 -13.65 10.95 5.38
CA PRO A 78 -14.41 9.72 5.62
C PRO A 78 -13.95 8.58 4.70
N VAL A 79 -14.15 7.34 5.15
CA VAL A 79 -13.98 6.15 4.31
C VAL A 79 -15.13 6.06 3.32
N VAL A 80 -14.80 5.97 2.04
CA VAL A 80 -15.78 5.89 0.95
C VAL A 80 -15.52 4.69 0.04
N GLY A 81 -16.53 4.33 -0.77
CA GLY A 81 -16.34 3.32 -1.81
C GLY A 81 -15.79 3.94 -3.10
N ALA A 82 -14.92 3.23 -3.80
CA ALA A 82 -14.59 3.54 -5.19
C ALA A 82 -15.79 3.22 -6.09
N THR A 83 -16.04 4.07 -7.08
CA THR A 83 -17.05 3.80 -8.11
C THR A 83 -16.60 2.67 -9.04
N VAL A 84 -17.56 2.05 -9.75
CA VAL A 84 -17.23 1.00 -10.73
C VAL A 84 -16.24 1.52 -11.80
N LEU A 85 -16.41 2.79 -12.21
CA LEU A 85 -15.50 3.43 -13.17
C LEU A 85 -14.09 3.61 -12.58
N GLU A 86 -13.98 4.10 -11.34
CA GLU A 86 -12.68 4.23 -10.65
C GLU A 86 -11.96 2.87 -10.51
N VAL A 87 -12.71 1.81 -10.18
CA VAL A 87 -12.15 0.46 -10.11
C VAL A 87 -11.70 0.00 -11.48
N GLY A 88 -12.55 0.11 -12.51
CA GLY A 88 -12.21 -0.30 -13.86
C GLY A 88 -11.00 0.45 -14.43
N VAL A 89 -10.99 1.78 -14.34
CA VAL A 89 -9.86 2.61 -14.78
C VAL A 89 -8.59 2.28 -14.00
N GLY A 90 -8.69 2.17 -12.67
CA GLY A 90 -7.55 1.82 -11.82
C GLY A 90 -6.92 0.47 -12.21
N LEU A 91 -7.73 -0.56 -12.41
CA LEU A 91 -7.24 -1.88 -12.82
C LEU A 91 -6.60 -1.85 -14.21
N VAL A 92 -7.20 -1.15 -15.18
CA VAL A 92 -6.61 -0.98 -16.53
C VAL A 92 -5.26 -0.27 -16.45
N VAL A 93 -5.16 0.82 -15.67
CA VAL A 93 -3.89 1.54 -15.45
C VAL A 93 -2.84 0.65 -14.77
N ALA A 94 -3.23 -0.15 -13.78
CA ALA A 94 -2.32 -1.08 -13.13
C ALA A 94 -1.82 -2.18 -14.08
N VAL A 95 -2.69 -2.72 -14.95
CA VAL A 95 -2.30 -3.70 -15.98
C VAL A 95 -1.35 -3.08 -17.00
N LEU A 96 -1.65 -1.90 -17.52
CA LEU A 96 -0.77 -1.17 -18.45
C LEU A 96 0.56 -0.81 -17.79
N GLY A 97 0.54 -0.38 -16.52
CA GLY A 97 1.72 -0.13 -15.71
C GLY A 97 2.56 -1.39 -15.50
N SER A 98 1.92 -2.54 -15.23
CA SER A 98 2.60 -3.85 -15.12
C SER A 98 3.32 -4.21 -16.42
N VAL A 99 2.65 -4.04 -17.56
CA VAL A 99 3.25 -4.32 -18.88
C VAL A 99 4.43 -3.36 -19.14
N GLY A 100 4.23 -2.04 -18.94
CA GLY A 100 5.26 -1.04 -19.16
C GLY A 100 6.50 -1.25 -18.28
N LEU A 101 6.29 -1.46 -16.97
CA LEU A 101 7.36 -1.76 -16.02
C LEU A 101 8.02 -3.11 -16.33
N GLY A 102 7.23 -4.14 -16.68
CA GLY A 102 7.75 -5.47 -17.03
C GLY A 102 8.66 -5.42 -18.25
N VAL A 103 8.25 -4.72 -19.32
CA VAL A 103 9.09 -4.50 -20.50
C VAL A 103 10.36 -3.73 -20.13
N LEU A 104 10.21 -2.63 -19.38
CA LEU A 104 11.36 -1.82 -18.94
C LEU A 104 12.34 -2.66 -18.13
N MET A 105 11.88 -3.40 -17.12
CA MET A 105 12.73 -4.25 -16.28
C MET A 105 13.38 -5.38 -17.09
N ALA A 106 12.65 -6.02 -17.99
CA ALA A 106 13.19 -7.10 -18.83
C ALA A 106 14.22 -6.62 -19.86
N THR A 107 14.18 -5.34 -20.28
CA THR A 107 15.09 -4.82 -21.31
C THR A 107 16.26 -4.01 -20.74
N VAL A 108 16.10 -3.41 -19.56
CA VAL A 108 17.07 -2.44 -19.00
C VAL A 108 17.76 -2.97 -17.74
N THR A 109 17.20 -4.01 -17.10
CA THR A 109 17.73 -4.56 -15.85
C THR A 109 17.97 -6.08 -15.96
N GLU A 110 18.88 -6.59 -15.12
CA GLU A 110 19.13 -8.03 -14.95
C GLU A 110 18.22 -8.65 -13.87
N ALA A 111 16.97 -8.16 -13.74
CA ALA A 111 16.04 -8.67 -12.74
C ALA A 111 15.71 -10.13 -13.00
N ALA A 112 15.81 -10.98 -11.98
CA ALA A 112 15.55 -12.41 -12.09
C ALA A 112 14.07 -12.73 -12.45
N TYR A 113 13.14 -11.88 -11.99
CA TYR A 113 11.69 -12.07 -12.16
C TYR A 113 11.00 -10.75 -12.56
N PRO A 114 11.30 -10.17 -13.75
CA PRO A 114 10.83 -8.83 -14.10
C PRO A 114 9.30 -8.71 -14.16
N TRP A 115 8.60 -9.71 -14.66
CA TRP A 115 7.14 -9.67 -14.81
C TRP A 115 6.36 -9.77 -13.50
N PRO A 116 6.64 -10.75 -12.61
CA PRO A 116 6.03 -10.79 -11.28
C PRO A 116 6.30 -9.53 -10.48
N ASP A 117 7.54 -9.04 -10.45
CA ASP A 117 7.93 -7.85 -9.70
C ASP A 117 7.22 -6.58 -10.24
N ALA A 118 7.20 -6.38 -11.55
CA ALA A 118 6.48 -5.25 -12.17
C ALA A 118 4.97 -5.29 -11.87
N THR A 119 4.37 -6.50 -11.92
CA THR A 119 2.95 -6.65 -11.65
C THR A 119 2.63 -6.34 -10.20
N LEU A 120 3.35 -6.95 -9.26
CA LEU A 120 3.16 -6.70 -7.84
C LEU A 120 3.37 -5.22 -7.51
N THR A 121 4.40 -4.58 -8.09
CA THR A 121 4.68 -3.14 -7.92
C THR A 121 3.52 -2.28 -8.43
N ALA A 122 3.03 -2.49 -9.65
CA ALA A 122 1.96 -1.67 -10.23
C ALA A 122 0.66 -1.76 -9.44
N PHE A 123 0.29 -2.96 -8.99
CA PHE A 123 -0.91 -3.15 -8.16
C PHE A 123 -0.72 -2.62 -6.73
N SER A 124 0.49 -2.66 -6.16
CA SER A 124 0.81 -2.03 -4.89
C SER A 124 0.66 -0.50 -4.96
N LEU A 125 1.10 0.13 -6.05
CA LEU A 125 0.91 1.57 -6.28
C LEU A 125 -0.56 1.94 -6.39
N LEU A 126 -1.38 1.14 -7.08
CA LEU A 126 -2.83 1.34 -7.13
C LEU A 126 -3.48 1.20 -5.74
N ALA A 127 -3.11 0.15 -4.99
CA ALA A 127 -3.61 -0.06 -3.64
C ALA A 127 -3.25 1.11 -2.72
N GLN A 128 -2.01 1.60 -2.80
CA GLN A 128 -1.53 2.75 -2.05
C GLN A 128 -2.28 4.04 -2.41
N LEU A 129 -2.57 4.27 -3.70
CA LEU A 129 -3.36 5.41 -4.16
C LEU A 129 -4.78 5.35 -3.59
N TRP A 130 -5.45 4.20 -3.67
CA TRP A 130 -6.79 4.03 -3.10
C TRP A 130 -6.79 4.19 -1.58
N MET A 131 -5.74 3.76 -0.90
CA MET A 131 -5.55 3.97 0.54
C MET A 131 -5.43 5.47 0.87
N ALA A 132 -4.64 6.23 0.10
CA ALA A 132 -4.52 7.68 0.25
C ALA A 132 -5.86 8.40 0.05
N LEU A 133 -6.71 7.89 -0.85
CA LEU A 133 -8.06 8.39 -1.12
C LEU A 133 -9.12 7.83 -0.17
N LYS A 134 -8.75 7.06 0.85
CA LYS A 134 -9.63 6.35 1.78
C LYS A 134 -10.71 5.51 1.08
N ARG A 135 -10.36 4.83 -0.02
CA ARG A 135 -11.19 3.85 -0.69
C ARG A 135 -11.05 2.50 0.01
N TRP A 136 -12.11 1.98 0.65
CA TRP A 136 -12.02 0.71 1.41
C TRP A 136 -11.59 -0.49 0.54
N GLN A 137 -11.78 -0.43 -0.78
CA GLN A 137 -11.35 -1.47 -1.71
C GLN A 137 -9.81 -1.63 -1.78
N CYS A 138 -9.04 -0.64 -1.30
CA CYS A 138 -7.58 -0.79 -1.18
C CYS A 138 -7.19 -2.03 -0.39
N TRP A 139 -7.95 -2.37 0.64
CA TRP A 139 -7.68 -3.54 1.46
C TRP A 139 -7.89 -4.86 0.73
N MET A 140 -8.90 -4.95 -0.14
CA MET A 140 -9.08 -6.13 -1.01
C MET A 140 -7.88 -6.33 -1.91
N LEU A 141 -7.36 -5.23 -2.48
CA LEU A 141 -6.20 -5.26 -3.36
C LEU A 141 -4.93 -5.63 -2.58
N TRP A 142 -4.73 -5.09 -1.36
CA TRP A 142 -3.62 -5.47 -0.49
C TRP A 142 -3.68 -6.94 -0.09
N ILE A 143 -4.86 -7.51 0.23
CA ILE A 143 -5.00 -8.95 0.53
C ILE A 143 -4.50 -9.78 -0.64
N VAL A 144 -4.87 -9.44 -1.88
CA VAL A 144 -4.42 -10.17 -3.07
C VAL A 144 -2.92 -10.02 -3.27
N VAL A 145 -2.41 -8.79 -3.25
CA VAL A 145 -0.98 -8.49 -3.48
C VAL A 145 -0.10 -9.14 -2.41
N ASP A 146 -0.44 -9.01 -1.13
CA ASP A 146 0.35 -9.58 -0.04
C ASP A 146 0.33 -11.12 -0.08
N THR A 147 -0.82 -11.73 -0.42
CA THR A 147 -0.91 -13.20 -0.60
C THR A 147 -0.01 -13.68 -1.75
N LEU A 148 0.05 -12.92 -2.86
CA LEU A 148 0.95 -13.23 -3.96
C LEU A 148 2.42 -13.05 -3.55
N TYR A 149 2.75 -12.04 -2.74
CA TYR A 149 4.09 -11.89 -2.18
C TYR A 149 4.45 -13.05 -1.25
N VAL A 150 3.50 -13.53 -0.40
CA VAL A 150 3.73 -14.75 0.41
C VAL A 150 4.11 -15.92 -0.49
N ALA A 151 3.31 -16.21 -1.53
CA ALA A 151 3.58 -17.30 -2.45
C ALA A 151 4.94 -17.13 -3.17
N PHE A 152 5.25 -15.92 -3.61
CA PHE A 152 6.49 -15.58 -4.29
C PHE A 152 7.72 -15.79 -3.38
N PHE A 153 7.67 -15.34 -2.12
CA PHE A 153 8.79 -15.50 -1.18
C PHE A 153 8.93 -16.91 -0.62
N VAL A 154 7.81 -17.66 -0.49
CA VAL A 154 7.85 -19.10 -0.19
C VAL A 154 8.55 -19.88 -1.31
N PHE A 155 8.22 -19.57 -2.57
CA PHE A 155 8.87 -20.18 -3.73
C PHE A 155 10.37 -19.90 -3.78
N GLN A 156 10.81 -18.73 -3.32
CA GLN A 156 12.23 -18.34 -3.24
C GLN A 156 12.92 -18.77 -1.93
N GLU A 157 12.23 -19.51 -1.05
CA GLU A 157 12.73 -19.96 0.27
C GLU A 157 13.04 -18.82 1.26
N TYR A 158 12.50 -17.62 1.05
CA TYR A 158 12.63 -16.47 1.98
C TYR A 158 11.53 -16.52 3.06
N TRP A 159 11.56 -17.53 3.92
CA TRP A 159 10.51 -17.83 4.90
C TRP A 159 10.16 -16.66 5.83
N LEU A 160 11.16 -15.89 6.24
CA LEU A 160 10.95 -14.78 7.17
C LEU A 160 10.20 -13.62 6.49
N THR A 161 10.57 -13.31 5.24
CA THR A 161 9.87 -12.30 4.43
C THR A 161 8.46 -12.77 4.09
N ALA A 162 8.28 -14.04 3.74
CA ALA A 162 6.97 -14.64 3.54
C ALA A 162 6.08 -14.51 4.79
N GLY A 163 6.64 -14.76 5.99
CA GLY A 163 5.94 -14.56 7.26
C GLY A 163 5.52 -13.12 7.51
N LEU A 164 6.37 -12.15 7.15
CA LEU A 164 6.05 -10.71 7.24
C LEU A 164 4.87 -10.34 6.33
N TYR A 165 4.86 -10.80 5.07
CA TYR A 165 3.73 -10.56 4.16
C TYR A 165 2.47 -11.31 4.60
N GLY A 166 2.60 -12.47 5.22
CA GLY A 166 1.49 -13.16 5.90
C GLY A 166 0.87 -12.30 7.00
N LEU A 167 1.69 -11.64 7.81
CA LEU A 167 1.22 -10.68 8.81
C LEU A 167 0.53 -9.47 8.16
N PHE A 168 1.08 -8.93 7.06
CA PHE A 168 0.41 -7.84 6.31
C PHE A 168 -0.94 -8.27 5.75
N THR A 169 -1.05 -9.50 5.22
CA THR A 169 -2.33 -10.06 4.78
C THR A 169 -3.36 -10.09 5.92
N LEU A 170 -2.97 -10.52 7.12
CA LEU A 170 -3.85 -10.51 8.29
C LEU A 170 -4.29 -9.09 8.67
N LEU A 171 -3.36 -8.14 8.70
CA LEU A 171 -3.66 -6.74 8.96
C LEU A 171 -4.58 -6.14 7.87
N ALA A 172 -4.40 -6.53 6.60
CA ALA A 172 -5.27 -6.10 5.51
C ALA A 172 -6.70 -6.63 5.65
N VAL A 173 -6.88 -7.87 6.12
CA VAL A 173 -8.20 -8.42 6.46
C VAL A 173 -8.85 -7.64 7.61
N MET A 174 -8.08 -7.27 8.63
CA MET A 174 -8.56 -6.42 9.73
C MET A 174 -8.96 -5.04 9.20
N GLY A 175 -8.11 -4.41 8.38
CA GLY A 175 -8.38 -3.11 7.76
C GLY A 175 -9.64 -3.11 6.91
N LEU A 176 -9.86 -4.17 6.13
CA LEU A 176 -11.09 -4.34 5.35
C LEU A 176 -12.35 -4.32 6.24
N ARG A 177 -12.31 -5.04 7.36
CA ARG A 177 -13.43 -5.10 8.31
C ARG A 177 -13.67 -3.75 8.98
N GLU A 178 -12.64 -3.15 9.55
CA GLU A 178 -12.71 -1.86 10.26
C GLU A 178 -13.23 -0.74 9.34
N TRP A 179 -12.68 -0.64 8.10
CA TRP A 179 -13.07 0.42 7.18
C TRP A 179 -14.47 0.24 6.60
N ARG A 180 -14.92 -1.00 6.41
CA ARG A 180 -16.31 -1.26 6.00
C ARG A 180 -17.31 -0.91 7.11
N GLN A 181 -16.98 -1.21 8.37
CA GLN A 181 -17.80 -0.82 9.52
C GLN A 181 -17.87 0.69 9.69
N ALA A 182 -16.71 1.39 9.59
CA ALA A 182 -16.67 2.84 9.66
C ALA A 182 -17.51 3.50 8.56
N ARG A 183 -17.51 2.94 7.34
CA ARG A 183 -18.38 3.42 6.25
C ARG A 183 -19.86 3.20 6.55
N ALA A 184 -20.26 2.05 7.08
CA ALA A 184 -21.66 1.75 7.43
C ALA A 184 -22.18 2.72 8.48
N ALA A 185 -21.41 2.98 9.54
CA ALA A 185 -21.78 3.93 10.59
C ALA A 185 -22.05 5.34 10.07
N VAL A 186 -21.30 5.81 9.07
CA VAL A 186 -21.55 7.12 8.43
C VAL A 186 -22.88 7.15 7.68
N HIS A 187 -23.27 6.05 7.03
CA HIS A 187 -24.53 5.93 6.32
C HIS A 187 -25.75 5.91 7.28
N ASP A 188 -25.64 5.21 8.40
CA ASP A 188 -26.72 5.10 9.40
C ASP A 188 -27.03 6.45 10.08
N HIS A 189 -26.00 7.28 10.30
CA HIS A 189 -26.17 8.62 10.88
C HIS A 189 -26.69 9.66 9.86
N ALA A 190 -26.57 9.39 8.57
CA ALA A 190 -27.04 10.27 7.48
C ALA A 190 -28.48 9.96 7.04
N ALA A 191 -29.07 8.84 7.49
CA ALA A 191 -30.47 8.51 7.25
C ALA A 191 -31.35 9.42 8.11
N PRO A 192 -32.33 10.20 7.53
CA PRO A 192 -33.24 10.99 8.33
C PRO A 192 -34.04 10.05 9.25
N ALA A 193 -34.23 10.47 10.52
CA ALA A 193 -35.14 9.82 11.45
C ALA A 193 -36.58 10.12 10.96
N ASP A 194 -37.07 9.27 10.06
CA ASP A 194 -38.47 9.27 9.69
C ASP A 194 -39.28 8.75 10.87
N SER A 195 -39.85 9.66 11.60
CA SER A 195 -40.94 9.44 12.56
C SER A 195 -42.02 10.51 12.43
#